data_8357471be2cd463bbd5994bc48f90ca6
#
_entry.id   8357471be2cd463bbd5994bc48f90ca6
#
_cell.length_a   1.000
_cell.length_b   1.000
_cell.length_c   1.000
_cell.angle_alpha   90.00
_cell.angle_beta   90.00
_cell.angle_gamma   90.00
#
_symmetry.space_group_name_H-M   'P 1'
#
loop_
_entity.id
_entity.type
_entity.pdbx_description
1 polymer ?
#
loop_
_entity_poly.entity_id
_entity_poly.type
_entity_poly.pdbx_seq_one_letter_code
_entity_poly.pdbx_strand_id
1 'polypeptide(L)'
;MSWNIFTPQDFQTSHWAGGVTTQLAIGPQGTHYADRDFLWRISSAQVELDHSVFTHLPDYHRFLTVLEGELELQIGSGPKLPLPPLSLCQFDGGVPVESWGRCKDLNLMLRKGACT
;
A
#
# COMPACT_ATOMS: atom_id res chain seq x y z
N MET A 1 9.23 -25.43 9.64
CA MET A 1 9.06 -23.97 9.51
C MET A 1 10.10 -23.43 8.55
N SER A 2 9.66 -22.69 7.57
CA SER A 2 10.58 -22.07 6.62
C SER A 2 10.75 -20.59 6.94
N TRP A 3 11.92 -20.08 6.64
CA TRP A 3 12.26 -18.68 6.87
C TRP A 3 12.55 -17.99 5.53
N ASN A 4 12.04 -16.79 5.37
CA ASN A 4 12.35 -15.96 4.22
C ASN A 4 12.97 -14.66 4.71
N ILE A 5 14.12 -14.32 4.14
CA ILE A 5 14.79 -13.06 4.43
C ILE A 5 14.79 -12.23 3.14
N PHE A 6 14.22 -11.04 3.22
CA PHE A 6 14.20 -10.10 2.11
C PHE A 6 15.25 -9.03 2.36
N THR A 7 16.11 -8.81 1.39
CA THR A 7 17.19 -7.82 1.46
C THR A 7 16.94 -6.72 0.42
N PRO A 8 17.66 -5.61 0.47
CA PRO A 8 17.50 -4.56 -0.56
C PRO A 8 17.67 -5.06 -2.00
N GLN A 9 18.38 -6.17 -2.21
CA GLN A 9 18.51 -6.77 -3.54
C GLN A 9 17.20 -7.36 -4.04
N ASP A 10 16.27 -7.72 -3.14
CA ASP A 10 14.96 -8.27 -3.48
C ASP A 10 13.92 -7.17 -3.71
N PHE A 11 14.26 -5.92 -3.42
CA PHE A 11 13.33 -4.80 -3.55
C PHE A 11 13.09 -4.48 -5.03
N GLN A 12 11.83 -4.19 -5.35
CA GLN A 12 11.43 -3.81 -6.70
C GLN A 12 10.76 -2.45 -6.68
N THR A 13 11.27 -1.54 -7.49
CA THR A 13 10.75 -0.19 -7.60
C THR A 13 9.91 -0.05 -8.84
N SER A 14 8.73 0.54 -8.69
CA SER A 14 7.84 0.85 -9.81
C SER A 14 7.35 2.29 -9.72
N HIS A 15 7.08 2.88 -10.88
CA HIS A 15 6.55 4.24 -10.99
C HIS A 15 5.06 4.16 -11.31
N TRP A 16 4.28 5.04 -10.69
CA TRP A 16 2.85 5.18 -10.96
C TRP A 16 2.50 6.66 -11.02
N ALA A 17 1.25 6.98 -11.39
CA ALA A 17 0.84 8.37 -11.62
C ALA A 17 1.07 9.28 -10.40
N GLY A 18 0.93 8.75 -9.19
CA GLY A 18 1.08 9.52 -7.95
C GLY A 18 2.47 9.53 -7.33
N GLY A 19 3.42 8.73 -7.86
CA GLY A 19 4.75 8.66 -7.26
C GLY A 19 5.51 7.38 -7.57
N VAL A 20 6.26 6.91 -6.58
CA VAL A 20 7.14 5.75 -6.70
C VAL A 20 6.84 4.77 -5.55
N THR A 21 6.75 3.49 -5.88
CA THR A 21 6.56 2.43 -4.88
C THR A 21 7.75 1.48 -4.91
N THR A 22 8.29 1.15 -3.75
CA THR A 22 9.30 0.13 -3.58
C THR A 22 8.68 -1.07 -2.89
N GLN A 23 8.58 -2.20 -3.59
CA GLN A 23 8.13 -3.45 -3.00
C GLN A 23 9.26 -4.03 -2.15
N LEU A 24 8.98 -4.24 -0.86
CA LEU A 24 9.95 -4.80 0.07
C LEU A 24 9.85 -6.31 0.14
N ALA A 25 8.62 -6.84 0.07
CA ALA A 25 8.37 -8.26 0.14
C ALA A 25 7.00 -8.59 -0.45
N ILE A 26 6.87 -9.80 -0.98
CA ILE A 26 5.61 -10.33 -1.50
C ILE A 26 5.60 -11.84 -1.27
N GLY A 27 4.46 -12.41 -0.99
CA GLY A 27 4.33 -13.86 -0.77
C GLY A 27 3.03 -14.42 -1.31
N PRO A 28 2.99 -15.71 -1.61
CA PRO A 28 4.11 -16.68 -1.54
C PRO A 28 5.22 -16.37 -2.54
N GLN A 29 6.37 -17.00 -2.34
CA GLN A 29 7.51 -16.85 -3.23
C GLN A 29 7.11 -17.19 -4.67
N GLY A 30 7.55 -16.37 -5.62
CA GLY A 30 7.23 -16.54 -7.04
C GLY A 30 5.97 -15.81 -7.50
N THR A 31 5.23 -15.17 -6.59
CA THR A 31 4.09 -14.36 -7.00
C THR A 31 4.53 -12.96 -7.41
N HIS A 32 3.72 -12.30 -8.25
CA HIS A 32 3.99 -10.97 -8.76
C HIS A 32 2.80 -10.05 -8.51
N TYR A 33 3.07 -8.79 -8.20
CA TYR A 33 2.02 -7.80 -7.93
C TYR A 33 1.05 -7.67 -9.12
N ALA A 34 1.57 -7.67 -10.36
CA ALA A 34 0.76 -7.48 -11.55
C ALA A 34 -0.26 -8.60 -11.77
N ASP A 35 0.04 -9.81 -11.32
CA ASP A 35 -0.84 -10.97 -11.50
C ASP A 35 -2.00 -11.01 -10.51
N ARG A 36 -1.95 -10.22 -9.45
CA ARG A 36 -3.00 -10.15 -8.41
C ARG A 36 -3.29 -11.50 -7.75
N ASP A 37 -2.28 -12.38 -7.66
CA ASP A 37 -2.41 -13.71 -7.06
C ASP A 37 -1.61 -13.86 -5.76
N PHE A 38 -0.93 -12.80 -5.32
CA PHE A 38 -0.19 -12.81 -4.06
C PHE A 38 -1.15 -12.85 -2.86
N LEU A 39 -0.68 -13.40 -1.73
CA LEU A 39 -1.44 -13.45 -0.49
C LEU A 39 -1.15 -12.25 0.42
N TRP A 40 0.06 -11.73 0.35
CA TRP A 40 0.45 -10.55 1.12
C TRP A 40 1.56 -9.79 0.40
N ARG A 41 1.63 -8.50 0.65
CA ARG A 41 2.66 -7.63 0.08
C ARG A 41 2.96 -6.49 1.05
N ILE A 42 4.26 -6.22 1.22
CA ILE A 42 4.74 -5.06 1.98
C ILE A 42 5.46 -4.14 1.00
N SER A 43 5.08 -2.89 0.98
CA SER A 43 5.70 -1.88 0.11
C SER A 43 5.77 -0.53 0.80
N SER A 44 6.71 0.30 0.34
CA SER A 44 6.82 1.68 0.75
C SER A 44 6.62 2.56 -0.48
N ALA A 45 5.80 3.57 -0.38
CA ALA A 45 5.57 4.50 -1.47
C ALA A 45 6.01 5.91 -1.08
N GLN A 46 6.51 6.62 -2.08
CA GLN A 46 6.73 8.06 -1.99
C GLN A 46 5.68 8.71 -2.88
N VAL A 47 4.74 9.42 -2.26
CA VAL A 47 3.67 10.12 -2.96
C VAL A 47 4.19 11.51 -3.32
N GLU A 48 4.27 11.80 -4.61
CA GLU A 48 4.92 12.99 -5.14
C GLU A 48 3.92 14.03 -5.66
N LEU A 49 2.66 13.65 -5.86
CA LEU A 49 1.61 14.57 -6.32
C LEU A 49 0.76 15.02 -5.14
N ASP A 50 0.22 16.23 -5.24
CA ASP A 50 -0.67 16.79 -4.22
C ASP A 50 -2.01 16.04 -4.14
N HIS A 51 -2.41 15.37 -5.20
CA HIS A 51 -3.62 14.55 -5.28
C HIS A 51 -3.30 13.25 -5.99
N SER A 52 -3.74 12.12 -5.42
CA SER A 52 -3.52 10.79 -5.99
C SER A 52 -4.74 9.92 -5.83
N VAL A 53 -4.92 8.99 -6.78
CA VAL A 53 -5.97 7.96 -6.72
C VAL A 53 -5.27 6.61 -6.51
N PHE A 54 -5.72 5.88 -5.50
CA PHE A 54 -5.12 4.59 -5.17
C PHE A 54 -5.64 3.49 -6.10
N THR A 55 -4.77 2.49 -6.34
CA THR A 55 -5.11 1.35 -7.18
C THR A 55 -6.28 0.57 -6.57
N HIS A 56 -7.24 0.19 -7.41
CA HIS A 56 -8.39 -0.62 -7.02
C HIS A 56 -7.97 -2.08 -6.88
N LEU A 57 -8.08 -2.62 -5.67
CA LEU A 57 -7.67 -3.99 -5.34
C LEU A 57 -8.76 -4.68 -4.50
N PRO A 58 -9.87 -5.13 -5.15
CA PRO A 58 -11.04 -5.59 -4.41
C PRO A 58 -10.83 -6.86 -3.59
N ASP A 59 -9.80 -7.65 -3.92
CA ASP A 59 -9.54 -8.90 -3.21
C ASP A 59 -8.64 -8.74 -1.98
N TYR A 60 -8.28 -7.51 -1.63
CA TYR A 60 -7.30 -7.24 -0.59
C TYR A 60 -7.81 -6.28 0.47
N HIS A 61 -7.43 -6.55 1.73
CA HIS A 61 -7.46 -5.57 2.81
C HIS A 61 -6.14 -4.81 2.79
N ARG A 62 -6.20 -3.51 3.02
CA ARG A 62 -5.03 -2.63 2.94
C ARG A 62 -4.82 -1.91 4.26
N PHE A 63 -3.55 -1.81 4.65
CA PHE A 63 -3.10 -1.10 5.85
C PHE A 63 -2.06 -0.08 5.41
N LEU A 64 -2.26 1.16 5.79
CA LEU A 64 -1.42 2.28 5.38
C LEU A 64 -0.99 3.07 6.60
N THR A 65 0.32 3.32 6.74
CA THR A 65 0.85 4.25 7.72
C THR A 65 1.77 5.25 7.06
N VAL A 66 1.67 6.51 7.46
CA VAL A 66 2.54 7.58 6.98
C VAL A 66 3.82 7.58 7.81
N LEU A 67 4.96 7.51 7.16
CA LEU A 67 6.28 7.57 7.82
C LEU A 67 6.79 8.99 7.90
N GLU A 68 6.62 9.76 6.83
CA GLU A 68 7.06 11.15 6.74
C GLU A 68 6.07 11.95 5.91
N GLY A 69 5.89 13.23 6.25
CA GLY A 69 5.01 14.12 5.52
C GLY A 69 3.59 14.13 6.07
N GLU A 70 2.66 14.60 5.27
CA GLU A 70 1.26 14.75 5.65
C GLU A 70 0.37 14.15 4.56
N LEU A 71 -0.70 13.49 4.97
CA LEU A 71 -1.64 12.89 4.05
C LEU A 71 -3.06 13.03 4.60
N GLU A 72 -4.00 13.39 3.71
CA GLU A 72 -5.42 13.25 3.95
C GLU A 72 -5.97 12.18 3.03
N LEU A 73 -6.84 11.32 3.55
CA LEU A 73 -7.50 10.27 2.77
C LEU A 73 -9.00 10.50 2.71
N GLN A 74 -9.58 10.19 1.56
CA GLN A 74 -11.02 10.01 1.45
C GLN A 74 -11.29 8.57 1.02
N ILE A 75 -11.97 7.82 1.88
CA ILE A 75 -12.30 6.42 1.65
C ILE A 75 -13.78 6.37 1.24
N GLY A 76 -14.03 5.94 -0.01
CA GLY A 76 -15.37 5.93 -0.56
C GLY A 76 -15.94 7.35 -0.64
N SER A 77 -17.19 7.49 -0.20
CA SER A 77 -17.89 8.77 -0.16
C SER A 77 -17.82 9.45 1.22
N GLY A 78 -16.97 8.95 2.10
CA GLY A 78 -16.81 9.50 3.45
C GLY A 78 -16.08 10.85 3.47
N PRO A 79 -15.87 11.42 4.65
CA PRO A 79 -15.14 12.68 4.79
C PRO A 79 -13.66 12.48 4.54
N LYS A 80 -12.95 13.57 4.25
CA LYS A 80 -11.49 13.56 4.24
C LYS A 80 -10.98 13.41 5.66
N LEU A 81 -10.10 12.42 5.86
CA LEU A 81 -9.53 12.10 7.16
C LEU A 81 -8.04 12.40 7.16
N PRO A 82 -7.55 13.20 8.12
CA PRO A 82 -6.11 13.41 8.23
C PRO A 82 -5.45 12.13 8.74
N LEU A 83 -4.31 11.80 8.16
CA LEU A 83 -3.48 10.68 8.58
C LEU A 83 -2.13 11.21 9.02
N PRO A 84 -1.99 11.55 10.32
CA PRO A 84 -0.72 12.06 10.84
C PRO A 84 0.37 10.98 10.78
N PRO A 85 1.65 11.40 10.82
CA PRO A 85 2.73 10.43 10.81
C PRO A 85 2.57 9.36 11.88
N LEU A 86 2.87 8.11 11.51
CA LEU A 86 2.81 6.91 12.35
C LEU A 86 1.41 6.48 12.78
N SER A 87 0.37 7.10 12.23
CA SER A 87 -1.00 6.61 12.38
C SER A 87 -1.27 5.51 11.37
N LEU A 88 -2.10 4.54 11.75
CA LEU A 88 -2.46 3.43 10.87
C LEU A 88 -3.90 3.59 10.38
N CYS A 89 -4.08 3.49 9.08
CA CYS A 89 -5.39 3.43 8.45
C CYS A 89 -5.59 2.06 7.82
N GLN A 90 -6.75 1.47 8.06
CA GLN A 90 -7.14 0.18 7.51
C GLN A 90 -8.36 0.38 6.61
N PHE A 91 -8.32 -0.17 5.39
CA PHE A 91 -9.45 -0.05 4.48
C PHE A 91 -9.53 -1.22 3.51
N ASP A 92 -10.72 -1.43 2.95
CA ASP A 92 -10.96 -2.42 1.90
C ASP A 92 -10.38 -1.90 0.59
N GLY A 93 -9.53 -2.69 -0.08
CA GLY A 93 -8.92 -2.30 -1.34
C GLY A 93 -9.89 -2.16 -2.50
N GLY A 94 -11.13 -2.66 -2.36
CA GLY A 94 -12.20 -2.51 -3.35
C GLY A 94 -12.94 -1.18 -3.25
N VAL A 95 -12.74 -0.41 -2.18
CA VAL A 95 -13.35 0.90 -2.02
C VAL A 95 -12.47 1.95 -2.69
N PRO A 96 -13.05 2.91 -3.46
CA PRO A 96 -12.27 3.99 -4.03
C PRO A 96 -11.60 4.83 -2.94
N VAL A 97 -10.30 5.08 -3.08
CA VAL A 97 -9.54 5.89 -2.13
C VAL A 97 -8.75 6.95 -2.88
N GLU A 98 -8.87 8.18 -2.42
CA GLU A 98 -8.09 9.31 -2.92
C GLU A 98 -7.27 9.89 -1.78
N SER A 99 -6.14 10.49 -2.12
CA SER A 99 -5.28 11.14 -1.13
C SER A 99 -4.88 12.54 -1.57
N TRP A 100 -4.67 13.40 -0.59
CA TRP A 100 -4.13 14.75 -0.78
C TRP A 100 -2.93 14.92 0.13
N GLY A 101 -1.86 15.46 -0.43
CA GLY A 101 -0.61 15.67 0.28
C GLY A 101 0.50 14.80 -0.27
N ARG A 102 1.73 15.13 0.15
CA ARG A 102 2.94 14.40 -0.24
C ARG A 102 3.53 13.74 0.98
N CYS A 103 3.86 12.47 0.84
CA CYS A 103 4.35 11.70 1.98
C CYS A 103 5.19 10.52 1.54
N LYS A 104 5.84 9.91 2.52
CA LYS A 104 6.41 8.58 2.41
C LYS A 104 5.61 7.68 3.31
N ASP A 105 5.15 6.55 2.78
CA ASP A 105 4.28 5.64 3.52
C ASP A 105 4.79 4.21 3.53
N LEU A 106 4.16 3.40 4.37
CA LEU A 106 4.32 1.95 4.41
C LEU A 106 2.96 1.31 4.20
N ASN A 107 2.89 0.37 3.25
CA ASN A 107 1.68 -0.33 2.88
C ASN A 107 1.80 -1.82 3.15
N LEU A 108 0.76 -2.41 3.74
CA LEU A 108 0.59 -3.85 3.85
C LEU A 108 -0.72 -4.22 3.15
N MET A 109 -0.68 -5.20 2.26
CA MET A 109 -1.84 -5.76 1.60
C MET A 109 -1.99 -7.23 1.98
N LEU A 110 -3.19 -7.61 2.40
CA LEU A 110 -3.51 -9.00 2.78
C LEU A 110 -4.71 -9.47 1.96
N ARG A 111 -4.58 -10.62 1.31
CA ARG A 111 -5.68 -11.19 0.54
C ARG A 111 -6.81 -11.60 1.47
N LYS A 112 -8.04 -11.22 1.11
CA LYS A 112 -9.24 -11.56 1.87
C LYS A 112 -9.42 -13.08 1.95
N GLY A 113 -9.67 -13.58 3.15
CA GLY A 113 -9.90 -15.00 3.38
C GLY A 113 -8.65 -15.87 3.45
N ALA A 114 -7.48 -15.35 3.07
CA ALA A 114 -6.23 -16.10 3.10
C ALA A 114 -5.37 -15.78 4.34
N CYS A 115 -5.50 -14.56 4.85
CA CYS A 115 -4.78 -14.09 6.02
C CYS A 115 -5.79 -13.60 7.05
N THR A 116 -5.75 -14.14 8.24
CA THR A 116 -6.66 -13.78 9.33
C THR A 116 -5.90 -13.22 10.51
#